data_82d3d63a702f7c6c030ea548ccf3a9f2
#
_entry.id   82d3d63a702f7c6c030ea548ccf3a9f2
#
_cell.length_a   1.000
_cell.length_b   1.000
_cell.length_c   1.000
_cell.angle_alpha   90.00
_cell.angle_beta   90.00
_cell.angle_gamma   90.00
#
_symmetry.space_group_name_H-M   'P 1'
#
loop_
_entity.id
_entity.type
_entity.pdbx_description
1 polymer ?
#
loop_
_entity_poly.entity_id
_entity_poly.type
_entity_poly.pdbx_seq_one_letter_code
_entity_poly.pdbx_strand_id
1 'polypeptide(L)'
;MVCLFFAGALSGEVAIGQAILAPPFGLQWGDTPDKILDWSEEKNLDVTIEIKGDQPELRVIRVSSARGPLPGHKAYALETRYHWGKLFEVTIHYGAPGMSPAKVRAEFDQLKSAMALRHGAFTPNNKQENQEDGIIRKSISYHIEPVSGLLLLLGLTEMEDVQRKKRSARFSLLYRNQNIIPKS
;
A
#
# COMPACT_ATOMS: atom_id res chain seq x y z
N MET A 1 20.18 11.38 -55.41
CA MET A 1 19.04 10.57 -54.96
C MET A 1 19.36 10.10 -53.57
N VAL A 2 18.85 10.79 -52.55
CA VAL A 2 19.17 10.57 -51.12
C VAL A 2 17.95 9.94 -50.50
N CYS A 3 18.09 8.67 -50.05
CA CYS A 3 17.02 7.97 -49.31
C CYS A 3 17.20 8.29 -47.81
N LEU A 4 16.26 9.04 -47.23
CA LEU A 4 16.09 9.20 -45.79
C LEU A 4 15.32 8.01 -45.23
N PHE A 5 15.98 7.24 -44.37
CA PHE A 5 15.32 6.24 -43.52
C PHE A 5 14.78 6.93 -42.27
N PHE A 6 13.47 6.99 -42.12
CA PHE A 6 12.80 7.26 -40.86
C PHE A 6 12.73 5.95 -40.04
N ALA A 7 13.53 5.84 -39.01
CA ALA A 7 13.40 4.79 -38.00
C ALA A 7 12.40 5.26 -36.95
N GLY A 8 11.26 4.58 -36.83
CA GLY A 8 10.22 4.85 -35.84
C GLY A 8 10.68 4.47 -34.45
N ALA A 9 10.66 5.44 -33.55
CA ALA A 9 10.81 5.25 -32.10
C ALA A 9 9.41 5.24 -31.46
N LEU A 10 8.82 4.06 -31.29
CA LEU A 10 7.58 3.86 -30.54
C LEU A 10 7.73 2.62 -29.65
N SER A 11 8.37 2.73 -28.50
CA SER A 11 8.36 1.68 -27.46
C SER A 11 8.77 2.15 -26.05
N GLY A 12 8.85 3.48 -25.77
CA GLY A 12 9.45 3.97 -24.51
C GLY A 12 8.49 4.28 -23.34
N GLU A 13 7.23 4.57 -23.60
CA GLU A 13 6.37 5.17 -22.57
C GLU A 13 5.83 4.17 -21.52
N VAL A 14 5.57 2.93 -21.90
CA VAL A 14 4.97 1.93 -20.99
C VAL A 14 5.97 1.46 -19.92
N ALA A 15 7.25 1.36 -20.26
CA ALA A 15 8.30 0.92 -19.32
C ALA A 15 8.63 1.98 -18.26
N ILE A 16 8.53 3.26 -18.59
CA ILE A 16 8.80 4.38 -17.66
C ILE A 16 7.69 4.46 -16.60
N GLY A 17 6.43 4.26 -16.98
CA GLY A 17 5.30 4.30 -16.05
C GLY A 17 5.35 3.23 -14.95
N GLN A 18 5.78 2.00 -15.27
CA GLN A 18 5.90 0.92 -14.29
C GLN A 18 7.04 1.17 -13.28
N ALA A 19 8.12 1.82 -13.68
CA ALA A 19 9.22 2.19 -12.79
C ALA A 19 8.84 3.34 -11.82
N ILE A 20 7.86 4.17 -12.17
CA ILE A 20 7.43 5.32 -11.37
C ILE A 20 6.68 4.89 -10.10
N LEU A 21 5.93 3.78 -10.14
CA LEU A 21 5.16 3.27 -9.02
C LEU A 21 5.39 1.76 -8.82
N ALA A 22 6.65 1.37 -8.65
CA ALA A 22 6.99 0.00 -8.27
C ALA A 22 6.54 -0.27 -6.82
N PRO A 23 6.01 -1.47 -6.51
CA PRO A 23 5.75 -1.86 -5.14
C PRO A 23 7.04 -1.88 -4.33
N PRO A 24 6.97 -1.63 -3.00
CA PRO A 24 8.13 -1.71 -2.12
C PRO A 24 8.61 -3.14 -1.91
N PHE A 25 9.70 -3.30 -1.15
CA PHE A 25 10.31 -4.61 -0.76
C PHE A 25 10.82 -5.44 -1.94
N GLY A 26 11.19 -4.81 -3.07
CA GLY A 26 11.71 -5.52 -4.25
C GLY A 26 10.65 -6.32 -5.01
N LEU A 27 9.37 -6.11 -4.69
CA LEU A 27 8.25 -6.70 -5.41
C LEU A 27 8.05 -6.02 -6.77
N GLN A 28 7.46 -6.75 -7.70
CA GLN A 28 7.04 -6.26 -9.01
C GLN A 28 5.57 -6.56 -9.25
N TRP A 29 4.92 -5.73 -10.04
CA TRP A 29 3.54 -5.99 -10.45
C TRP A 29 3.46 -7.29 -11.25
N GLY A 30 2.52 -8.17 -10.87
CA GLY A 30 2.37 -9.49 -11.46
C GLY A 30 3.22 -10.60 -10.82
N ASP A 31 4.08 -10.29 -9.83
CA ASP A 31 4.80 -11.33 -9.07
C ASP A 31 3.83 -12.36 -8.50
N THR A 32 4.31 -13.61 -8.39
CA THR A 32 3.57 -14.68 -7.72
C THR A 32 3.69 -14.58 -6.19
N PRO A 33 2.80 -15.24 -5.42
CA PRO A 33 2.88 -15.30 -3.96
C PRO A 33 4.23 -15.79 -3.42
N ASP A 34 4.91 -16.67 -4.15
CA ASP A 34 6.19 -17.27 -3.71
C ASP A 34 7.22 -16.20 -3.37
N LYS A 35 7.26 -15.10 -4.16
CA LYS A 35 8.21 -14.01 -3.94
C LYS A 35 8.14 -13.41 -2.53
N ILE A 36 6.94 -13.19 -1.99
CA ILE A 36 6.76 -12.63 -0.64
C ILE A 36 6.93 -13.71 0.44
N LEU A 37 6.58 -14.96 0.14
CA LEU A 37 6.75 -16.09 1.04
C LEU A 37 8.24 -16.39 1.28
N ASP A 38 9.04 -16.49 0.22
CA ASP A 38 10.50 -16.68 0.29
C ASP A 38 11.17 -15.55 1.09
N TRP A 39 10.79 -14.29 0.81
CA TRP A 39 11.30 -13.15 1.56
C TRP A 39 10.92 -13.21 3.05
N SER A 40 9.70 -13.65 3.35
CA SER A 40 9.23 -13.77 4.72
C SER A 40 9.96 -14.87 5.48
N GLU A 41 10.21 -16.00 4.84
CA GLU A 41 10.98 -17.12 5.39
C GLU A 41 12.43 -16.71 5.64
N GLU A 42 13.10 -16.10 4.65
CA GLU A 42 14.49 -15.60 4.80
C GLU A 42 14.65 -14.64 5.98
N LYS A 43 13.64 -13.80 6.24
CA LYS A 43 13.66 -12.80 7.31
C LYS A 43 13.02 -13.27 8.62
N ASN A 44 12.55 -14.53 8.68
CA ASN A 44 11.88 -15.13 9.84
C ASN A 44 10.71 -14.27 10.33
N LEU A 45 9.75 -13.99 9.43
CA LEU A 45 8.58 -13.17 9.65
C LEU A 45 7.32 -14.03 9.79
N ASP A 46 6.31 -13.49 10.50
CA ASP A 46 5.01 -14.13 10.63
C ASP A 46 4.18 -13.92 9.35
N VAL A 47 3.60 -15.00 8.85
CA VAL A 47 2.77 -14.99 7.63
C VAL A 47 1.37 -15.48 7.93
N THR A 48 0.38 -14.75 7.43
CA THR A 48 -1.03 -15.17 7.41
C THR A 48 -1.52 -15.13 5.97
N ILE A 49 -2.15 -16.23 5.52
CA ILE A 49 -2.74 -16.32 4.17
C ILE A 49 -4.25 -16.44 4.33
N GLU A 50 -4.97 -15.57 3.63
CA GLU A 50 -6.43 -15.55 3.56
C GLU A 50 -6.88 -15.79 2.11
N ILE A 51 -7.79 -16.75 1.94
CA ILE A 51 -8.49 -17.01 0.67
C ILE A 51 -9.98 -16.80 0.97
N LYS A 52 -10.60 -15.84 0.28
CA LYS A 52 -12.02 -15.58 0.45
C LYS A 52 -12.82 -16.64 -0.29
N GLY A 53 -13.72 -17.32 0.43
CA GLY A 53 -14.52 -18.42 -0.13
C GLY A 53 -15.43 -18.01 -1.29
N ASP A 54 -15.88 -16.77 -1.32
CA ASP A 54 -16.69 -16.15 -2.37
C ASP A 54 -15.87 -15.59 -3.55
N GLN A 55 -14.56 -15.47 -3.38
CA GLN A 55 -13.60 -14.94 -4.38
C GLN A 55 -12.33 -15.79 -4.40
N PRO A 56 -12.40 -17.06 -4.88
CA PRO A 56 -11.27 -17.99 -4.83
C PRO A 56 -10.06 -17.53 -5.65
N GLU A 57 -10.27 -16.64 -6.64
CA GLU A 57 -9.23 -15.99 -7.41
C GLU A 57 -8.43 -14.95 -6.60
N LEU A 58 -8.99 -14.46 -5.49
CA LEU A 58 -8.37 -13.46 -4.65
C LEU A 58 -7.66 -14.12 -3.46
N ARG A 59 -6.35 -13.90 -3.38
CA ARG A 59 -5.52 -14.29 -2.24
C ARG A 59 -4.93 -13.06 -1.56
N VAL A 60 -5.01 -13.04 -0.23
CA VAL A 60 -4.39 -12.00 0.60
C VAL A 60 -3.30 -12.64 1.45
N ILE A 61 -2.09 -12.08 1.42
CA ILE A 61 -0.98 -12.50 2.26
C ILE A 61 -0.56 -11.32 3.12
N ARG A 62 -0.61 -11.52 4.43
CA ARG A 62 -0.15 -10.55 5.41
C ARG A 62 1.14 -11.04 6.04
N VAL A 63 2.14 -10.16 6.04
CA VAL A 63 3.44 -10.40 6.67
C VAL A 63 3.63 -9.40 7.79
N SER A 64 4.08 -9.87 8.95
CA SER A 64 4.37 -9.04 10.11
C SER A 64 5.58 -9.56 10.87
N SER A 65 6.09 -8.75 11.79
CA SER A 65 7.20 -9.14 12.65
C SER A 65 6.80 -9.04 14.12
N ALA A 66 6.96 -10.13 14.87
CA ALA A 66 6.80 -10.14 16.32
C ALA A 66 7.85 -9.28 17.04
N ARG A 67 8.97 -8.96 16.38
CA ARG A 67 10.13 -8.25 16.96
C ARG A 67 10.13 -6.75 16.71
N GLY A 68 9.11 -6.19 16.05
CA GLY A 68 9.01 -4.76 15.74
C GLY A 68 8.83 -4.47 14.25
N PRO A 69 9.44 -3.41 13.72
CA PRO A 69 9.29 -3.06 12.31
C PRO A 69 9.82 -4.13 11.37
N LEU A 70 9.27 -4.16 10.14
CA LEU A 70 9.77 -5.02 9.08
C LEU A 70 11.22 -4.66 8.71
N PRO A 71 12.05 -5.65 8.33
CA PRO A 71 13.46 -5.44 7.99
C PRO A 71 13.66 -4.34 6.94
N GLY A 72 14.50 -3.36 7.27
CA GLY A 72 14.80 -2.24 6.36
C GLY A 72 13.68 -1.21 6.19
N HIS A 73 12.60 -1.30 6.98
CA HIS A 73 11.43 -0.41 6.84
C HIS A 73 10.84 -0.01 8.19
N LYS A 74 10.17 1.17 8.26
CA LYS A 74 9.46 1.63 9.47
C LYS A 74 8.08 0.99 9.64
N ALA A 75 7.61 0.23 8.68
CA ALA A 75 6.32 -0.46 8.74
C ALA A 75 6.35 -1.62 9.73
N TYR A 76 5.23 -1.95 10.34
CA TYR A 76 5.10 -3.13 11.21
C TYR A 76 4.40 -4.30 10.53
N ALA A 77 3.72 -4.07 9.41
CA ALA A 77 3.13 -5.13 8.60
C ALA A 77 3.03 -4.73 7.11
N LEU A 78 3.02 -5.73 6.28
CA LEU A 78 2.82 -5.66 4.84
C LEU A 78 1.65 -6.57 4.49
N GLU A 79 0.74 -6.13 3.63
CA GLU A 79 -0.33 -6.94 3.06
C GLU A 79 -0.21 -6.89 1.54
N THR A 80 -0.19 -8.05 0.91
CA THR A 80 -0.15 -8.21 -0.54
C THR A 80 -1.40 -8.91 -1.02
N ARG A 81 -1.96 -8.46 -2.15
CA ARG A 81 -3.15 -9.06 -2.76
C ARG A 81 -2.86 -9.51 -4.17
N TYR A 82 -3.34 -10.71 -4.46
CA TYR A 82 -3.13 -11.41 -5.72
C TYR A 82 -4.48 -11.73 -6.34
N HIS A 83 -4.60 -11.47 -7.64
CA HIS A 83 -5.72 -11.90 -8.45
C HIS A 83 -5.21 -12.93 -9.47
N TRP A 84 -5.76 -14.15 -9.42
CA TRP A 84 -5.25 -15.28 -10.21
C TRP A 84 -3.73 -15.49 -10.06
N GLY A 85 -3.22 -15.36 -8.84
CA GLY A 85 -1.80 -15.53 -8.53
C GLY A 85 -0.89 -14.38 -8.95
N LYS A 86 -1.42 -13.25 -9.44
CA LYS A 86 -0.65 -12.07 -9.86
C LYS A 86 -0.81 -10.93 -8.87
N LEU A 87 0.29 -10.41 -8.35
CA LEU A 87 0.32 -9.26 -7.45
C LEU A 87 -0.27 -8.02 -8.11
N PHE A 88 -1.33 -7.45 -7.52
CA PHE A 88 -1.95 -6.22 -7.99
C PHE A 88 -2.05 -5.12 -6.94
N GLU A 89 -1.90 -5.48 -5.64
CA GLU A 89 -2.01 -4.51 -4.55
C GLU A 89 -1.03 -4.84 -3.44
N VAL A 90 -0.43 -3.79 -2.89
CA VAL A 90 0.46 -3.84 -1.72
C VAL A 90 0.04 -2.76 -0.75
N THR A 91 -0.27 -3.13 0.50
CA THR A 91 -0.58 -2.20 1.58
C THR A 91 0.47 -2.30 2.67
N ILE A 92 1.07 -1.16 3.01
CA ILE A 92 2.06 -1.05 4.07
C ILE A 92 1.38 -0.42 5.29
N HIS A 93 1.53 -1.04 6.45
CA HIS A 93 0.91 -0.60 7.71
C HIS A 93 1.95 0.03 8.64
N TYR A 94 1.62 1.21 9.15
CA TYR A 94 2.43 2.02 10.07
C TYR A 94 1.67 2.31 11.35
N GLY A 95 2.38 2.79 12.37
CA GLY A 95 1.80 3.06 13.70
C GLY A 95 1.86 1.81 14.56
N ALA A 96 3.07 1.44 15.00
CA ALA A 96 3.32 0.29 15.86
C ALA A 96 2.49 0.35 17.17
N PRO A 97 2.13 -0.79 17.76
CA PRO A 97 1.47 -0.83 19.06
C PRO A 97 2.23 -0.02 20.11
N GLY A 98 1.51 0.83 20.86
CA GLY A 98 2.10 1.71 21.88
C GLY A 98 2.66 3.04 21.38
N MET A 99 2.68 3.29 20.09
CA MET A 99 3.05 4.60 19.54
C MET A 99 1.96 5.64 19.85
N SER A 100 2.34 6.84 20.30
CA SER A 100 1.37 7.90 20.58
C SER A 100 0.69 8.39 19.30
N PRO A 101 -0.60 8.77 19.34
CA PRO A 101 -1.33 9.29 18.18
C PRO A 101 -0.65 10.50 17.53
N ALA A 102 -0.04 11.39 18.33
CA ALA A 102 0.69 12.55 17.82
C ALA A 102 1.91 12.15 16.97
N LYS A 103 2.67 11.12 17.42
CA LYS A 103 3.81 10.61 16.66
C LYS A 103 3.36 9.93 15.36
N VAL A 104 2.29 9.13 15.42
CA VAL A 104 1.71 8.49 14.22
C VAL A 104 1.27 9.53 13.20
N ARG A 105 0.62 10.62 13.66
CA ARG A 105 0.20 11.72 12.77
C ARG A 105 1.40 12.43 12.15
N ALA A 106 2.44 12.72 12.92
CA ALA A 106 3.67 13.34 12.40
C ALA A 106 4.34 12.47 11.32
N GLU A 107 4.44 11.15 11.53
CA GLU A 107 4.97 10.21 10.53
C GLU A 107 4.08 10.12 9.28
N PHE A 108 2.76 10.16 9.45
CA PHE A 108 1.81 10.22 8.34
C PHE A 108 2.03 11.48 7.49
N ASP A 109 2.14 12.66 8.10
CA ASP A 109 2.34 13.93 7.40
C ASP A 109 3.70 13.97 6.69
N GLN A 110 4.76 13.42 7.30
CA GLN A 110 6.08 13.27 6.67
C GLN A 110 6.01 12.36 5.44
N LEU A 111 5.36 11.19 5.56
CA LEU A 111 5.22 10.28 4.43
C LEU A 111 4.40 10.91 3.31
N LYS A 112 3.26 11.55 3.64
CA LYS A 112 2.42 12.27 2.68
C LYS A 112 3.21 13.30 1.89
N SER A 113 4.02 14.13 2.58
CA SER A 113 4.86 15.15 1.96
C SER A 113 5.93 14.54 1.06
N ALA A 114 6.62 13.49 1.53
CA ALA A 114 7.65 12.79 0.74
C ALA A 114 7.08 12.14 -0.53
N MET A 115 5.90 11.52 -0.42
CA MET A 115 5.22 10.91 -1.57
C MET A 115 4.69 11.98 -2.54
N ALA A 116 4.21 13.13 -2.03
CA ALA A 116 3.76 14.24 -2.87
C ALA A 116 4.89 14.86 -3.69
N LEU A 117 6.09 14.97 -3.12
CA LEU A 117 7.29 15.44 -3.85
C LEU A 117 7.68 14.50 -5.00
N ARG A 118 7.45 13.20 -4.84
CA ARG A 118 7.84 12.18 -5.83
C ARG A 118 6.78 11.94 -6.90
N HIS A 119 5.51 11.96 -6.53
CA HIS A 119 4.41 11.48 -7.36
C HIS A 119 3.36 12.56 -7.69
N GLY A 120 3.49 13.76 -7.11
CA GLY A 120 2.53 14.85 -7.26
C GLY A 120 1.59 15.01 -6.05
N ALA A 121 0.73 16.02 -6.09
CA ALA A 121 -0.15 16.37 -4.98
C ALA A 121 -1.25 15.31 -4.74
N PHE A 122 -1.44 14.93 -3.48
CA PHE A 122 -2.55 14.07 -3.07
C PHE A 122 -3.88 14.82 -3.07
N THR A 123 -4.90 14.19 -3.63
CA THR A 123 -6.29 14.65 -3.58
C THR A 123 -7.00 14.02 -2.39
N PRO A 124 -7.75 14.78 -1.57
CA PRO A 124 -8.61 14.20 -0.55
C PRO A 124 -9.60 13.22 -1.17
N ASN A 125 -9.71 12.02 -0.57
CA ASN A 125 -10.62 10.97 -1.06
C ASN A 125 -11.83 10.82 -0.15
N ASN A 126 -11.60 10.63 1.17
CA ASN A 126 -12.67 10.38 2.12
C ASN A 126 -12.32 10.93 3.50
N LYS A 127 -13.33 11.43 4.21
CA LYS A 127 -13.26 11.79 5.63
C LYS A 127 -14.50 11.28 6.31
N GLN A 128 -14.34 10.41 7.30
CA GLN A 128 -15.44 9.80 8.05
C GLN A 128 -15.20 9.92 9.55
N GLU A 129 -16.26 10.08 10.30
CA GLU A 129 -16.27 9.98 11.76
C GLU A 129 -17.45 9.11 12.15
N ASN A 130 -17.19 8.00 12.85
CA ASN A 130 -18.20 7.07 13.35
C ASN A 130 -18.03 6.92 14.85
N GLN A 131 -19.16 6.82 15.57
CA GLN A 131 -19.18 6.53 16.98
C GLN A 131 -20.06 5.31 17.23
N GLU A 132 -19.50 4.29 17.84
CA GLU A 132 -20.18 3.03 18.17
C GLU A 132 -19.60 2.47 19.47
N ASP A 133 -20.46 2.02 20.38
CA ASP A 133 -20.06 1.38 21.67
C ASP A 133 -19.05 2.16 22.50
N GLY A 134 -19.12 3.50 22.49
CA GLY A 134 -18.17 4.35 23.21
C GLY A 134 -16.80 4.50 22.51
N ILE A 135 -16.65 3.98 21.30
CA ILE A 135 -15.46 4.15 20.47
C ILE A 135 -15.75 5.18 19.39
N ILE A 136 -14.97 6.26 19.37
CA ILE A 136 -14.96 7.24 18.28
C ILE A 136 -13.86 6.86 17.32
N ARG A 137 -14.22 6.65 16.03
CA ARG A 137 -13.29 6.38 14.94
C ARG A 137 -13.31 7.52 13.94
N LYS A 138 -12.15 8.14 13.71
CA LYS A 138 -11.94 9.17 12.69
C LYS A 138 -11.02 8.63 11.61
N SER A 139 -11.45 8.66 10.36
CA SER A 139 -10.65 8.21 9.22
C SER A 139 -10.55 9.30 8.18
N ILE A 140 -9.36 9.49 7.63
CA ILE A 140 -9.12 10.37 6.50
C ILE A 140 -8.25 9.64 5.49
N SER A 141 -8.55 9.81 4.20
CA SER A 141 -7.73 9.25 3.14
C SER A 141 -7.47 10.24 2.01
N TYR A 142 -6.35 10.03 1.34
CA TYR A 142 -5.89 10.81 0.21
C TYR A 142 -5.44 9.86 -0.88
N HIS A 143 -5.66 10.22 -2.14
CA HIS A 143 -5.23 9.40 -3.27
C HIS A 143 -4.47 10.23 -4.30
N ILE A 144 -3.70 9.53 -5.11
CA ILE A 144 -3.06 10.04 -6.32
C ILE A 144 -2.93 8.90 -7.32
N GLU A 145 -3.11 9.20 -8.59
CA GLU A 145 -2.89 8.29 -9.71
C GLU A 145 -1.81 8.89 -10.63
N PRO A 146 -0.51 8.67 -10.30
CA PRO A 146 0.59 9.31 -11.04
C PRO A 146 0.70 8.82 -12.48
N VAL A 147 0.20 7.62 -12.75
CA VAL A 147 0.08 7.02 -14.09
C VAL A 147 -1.25 6.28 -14.15
N SER A 148 -1.92 6.33 -15.28
CA SER A 148 -3.23 5.68 -15.47
C SER A 148 -3.23 4.21 -15.05
N GLY A 149 -4.14 3.86 -14.16
CA GLY A 149 -4.27 2.54 -13.57
C GLY A 149 -3.29 2.22 -12.43
N LEU A 150 -2.37 3.14 -12.06
CA LEU A 150 -1.48 2.99 -10.91
C LEU A 150 -1.87 3.95 -9.80
N LEU A 151 -2.50 3.43 -8.74
CA LEU A 151 -3.06 4.20 -7.63
C LEU A 151 -2.19 4.11 -6.38
N LEU A 152 -1.98 5.25 -5.73
CA LEU A 152 -1.56 5.37 -4.34
C LEU A 152 -2.74 5.85 -3.49
N LEU A 153 -2.97 5.18 -2.35
CA LEU A 153 -3.94 5.60 -1.36
C LEU A 153 -3.26 5.67 0.01
N LEU A 154 -3.28 6.83 0.64
CA LEU A 154 -2.75 7.06 1.97
C LEU A 154 -3.91 7.30 2.94
N GLY A 155 -4.05 6.44 3.95
CA GLY A 155 -5.14 6.50 4.92
C GLY A 155 -4.64 6.59 6.36
N LEU A 156 -5.23 7.47 7.17
CA LEU A 156 -5.02 7.60 8.60
C LEU A 156 -6.33 7.27 9.33
N THR A 157 -6.25 6.43 10.36
CA THR A 157 -7.35 6.14 11.27
C THR A 157 -6.92 6.43 12.70
N GLU A 158 -7.72 7.23 13.39
CA GLU A 158 -7.58 7.50 14.82
C GLU A 158 -8.78 6.90 15.54
N MET A 159 -8.54 6.31 16.70
CA MET A 159 -9.56 5.71 17.56
C MET A 159 -9.42 6.25 18.97
N GLU A 160 -10.57 6.59 19.57
CA GLU A 160 -10.69 7.00 20.97
C GLU A 160 -11.72 6.11 21.67
N ASP A 161 -11.27 5.34 22.65
CA ASP A 161 -12.13 4.66 23.61
C ASP A 161 -12.46 5.65 24.73
N VAL A 162 -13.67 6.19 24.72
CA VAL A 162 -14.10 7.23 25.65
C VAL A 162 -14.18 6.70 27.08
N GLN A 163 -14.61 5.43 27.25
CA GLN A 163 -14.76 4.81 28.57
C GLN A 163 -13.40 4.56 29.23
N ARG A 164 -12.44 4.04 28.46
CA ARG A 164 -11.08 3.74 28.95
C ARG A 164 -10.12 4.92 28.84
N LYS A 165 -10.56 6.05 28.29
CA LYS A 165 -9.73 7.24 27.99
C LYS A 165 -8.47 6.89 27.20
N LYS A 166 -8.57 5.91 26.31
CA LYS A 166 -7.43 5.40 25.52
C LYS A 166 -7.55 5.86 24.09
N ARG A 167 -6.44 6.40 23.56
CA ARG A 167 -6.34 6.83 22.16
C ARG A 167 -5.29 6.01 21.43
N SER A 168 -5.57 5.68 20.19
CA SER A 168 -4.64 5.03 19.27
C SER A 168 -4.78 5.62 17.87
N ALA A 169 -3.72 5.51 17.09
CA ALA A 169 -3.72 5.89 15.69
C ALA A 169 -2.91 4.88 14.88
N ARG A 170 -3.25 4.74 13.60
CA ARG A 170 -2.51 3.97 12.62
C ARG A 170 -2.71 4.58 11.24
N PHE A 171 -1.77 4.37 10.35
CA PHE A 171 -1.94 4.75 8.95
C PHE A 171 -1.41 3.66 8.02
N SER A 172 -1.82 3.73 6.76
CA SER A 172 -1.38 2.80 5.73
C SER A 172 -1.15 3.52 4.41
N LEU A 173 -0.21 3.00 3.63
CA LEU A 173 0.02 3.40 2.26
C LEU A 173 -0.24 2.19 1.36
N LEU A 174 -1.23 2.32 0.50
CA LEU A 174 -1.62 1.30 -0.47
C LEU A 174 -1.10 1.70 -1.85
N TYR A 175 -0.50 0.73 -2.52
CA TYR A 175 -0.12 0.74 -3.92
C TYR A 175 -1.05 -0.23 -4.65
N ARG A 176 -1.64 0.17 -5.78
CA ARG A 176 -2.51 -0.70 -6.58
C ARG A 176 -2.24 -0.51 -8.06
N ASN A 177 -2.14 -1.63 -8.78
CA ASN A 177 -2.16 -1.67 -10.22
C ASN A 177 -3.51 -2.20 -10.70
N GLN A 178 -4.38 -1.30 -11.14
CA GLN A 178 -5.72 -1.63 -11.62
C GLN A 178 -5.70 -2.31 -13.00
N ASN A 179 -4.58 -2.23 -13.73
CA ASN A 179 -4.46 -2.83 -15.06
C ASN A 179 -4.31 -4.37 -15.01
N ILE A 180 -4.02 -4.95 -13.82
CA ILE A 180 -3.91 -6.41 -13.61
C ILE A 180 -5.27 -7.03 -13.31
N ILE A 181 -6.20 -6.25 -12.75
CA ILE A 181 -7.56 -6.73 -12.42
C ILE A 181 -8.42 -6.55 -13.68
N PRO A 182 -9.15 -7.60 -14.14
CA PRO A 182 -10.12 -7.44 -15.21
C PRO A 182 -11.13 -6.35 -14.85
N LYS A 183 -11.41 -5.45 -15.77
CA LYS A 183 -12.52 -4.51 -15.61
C LYS A 183 -13.81 -5.33 -15.70
N SER A 184 -14.54 -5.41 -14.57
CA SER A 184 -15.90 -5.96 -14.52
C SER A 184 -16.88 -5.15 -15.35
#